data_3e38203b0d31f081167acbfefc4df13a
#
_entry.id   3e38203b0d31f081167acbfefc4df13a
#
_cell.length_a   1.000
_cell.length_b   1.000
_cell.length_c   1.000
_cell.angle_alpha   90.00
_cell.angle_beta   90.00
_cell.angle_gamma   90.00
#
_symmetry.space_group_name_H-M   'P 1'
#
loop_
_entity.id
_entity.type
_entity.pdbx_description
1 polymer ?
#
loop_
_entity_poly.entity_id
_entity_poly.type
_entity_poly.pdbx_seq_one_letter_code
_entity_poly.pdbx_strand_id
1 'polypeptide(L)'
;MLNIIACISQTNRAIGYQNRLLYHIKSDLTRFCELTTGHTIIMGRKTYESLPNGALPHRRNIVVSRSLKEMEGCEVYSNLEAALKAAESPQEIFIIGGESIYRQSLHVARKLYLTVVDDTEINNNAAANDAPQQADAFFPEINPEEWELIEKEMRNENGLSFSFLTYFKK
;
A
#
# COMPACT_ATOMS: atom_id res chain seq x y z
N MET A 1 -0.83 -5.50 -15.91
CA MET A 1 0.24 -4.57 -15.48
C MET A 1 0.41 -4.67 -13.97
N LEU A 2 1.64 -4.61 -13.44
CA LEU A 2 1.89 -4.64 -12.00
C LEU A 2 1.93 -3.22 -11.43
N ASN A 3 1.08 -2.97 -10.46
CA ASN A 3 0.92 -1.70 -9.77
C ASN A 3 1.16 -1.86 -8.28
N ILE A 4 1.58 -0.78 -7.63
CA ILE A 4 1.66 -0.70 -6.17
C ILE A 4 0.68 0.37 -5.72
N ILE A 5 -0.04 0.12 -4.63
CA ILE A 5 -0.93 1.07 -3.98
C ILE A 5 -0.60 1.15 -2.49
N ALA A 6 -0.41 2.36 -1.97
CA ALA A 6 -0.05 2.58 -0.57
C ALA A 6 -0.50 3.96 -0.08
N CYS A 7 -0.74 4.05 1.23
CA CYS A 7 -0.93 5.30 1.96
C CYS A 7 0.30 5.51 2.84
N ILE A 8 1.00 6.62 2.67
CA ILE A 8 2.29 6.88 3.32
C ILE A 8 2.33 8.27 3.96
N SER A 9 3.17 8.40 5.00
CA SER A 9 3.53 9.67 5.60
C SER A 9 4.44 10.48 4.67
N GLN A 10 4.21 11.76 4.56
CA GLN A 10 5.10 12.68 3.84
C GLN A 10 6.46 12.80 4.53
N THR A 11 6.48 12.79 5.85
CA THR A 11 7.69 13.04 6.65
C THR A 11 8.73 11.92 6.50
N ASN A 12 8.30 10.66 6.56
CA ASN A 12 9.24 9.52 6.63
C ASN A 12 8.78 8.29 5.83
N ARG A 13 7.74 8.39 5.02
CA ARG A 13 7.13 7.27 4.27
C ARG A 13 6.58 6.15 5.16
N ALA A 14 6.25 6.45 6.43
CA ALA A 14 5.63 5.47 7.31
C ALA A 14 4.28 4.99 6.78
N ILE A 15 4.00 3.70 6.89
CA ILE A 15 2.76 3.07 6.43
C ILE A 15 1.95 2.45 7.55
N GLY A 16 2.57 2.07 8.65
CA GLY A 16 1.87 1.40 9.72
C GLY A 16 2.64 1.33 11.03
N TYR A 17 1.88 0.91 12.06
CA TYR A 17 2.38 0.61 13.39
C TYR A 17 1.59 -0.55 13.99
N GLN A 18 2.27 -1.53 14.56
CA GLN A 18 1.67 -2.73 15.17
C GLN A 18 0.60 -3.39 14.27
N ASN A 19 0.95 -3.57 13.00
CA ASN A 19 0.10 -4.17 11.97
C ASN A 19 -1.21 -3.40 11.69
N ARG A 20 -1.20 -2.07 11.87
CA ARG A 20 -2.34 -1.19 11.58
C ARG A 20 -1.89 -0.03 10.71
N LEU A 21 -2.79 0.44 9.84
CA LEU A 21 -2.58 1.67 9.09
C LEU A 21 -2.45 2.87 10.03
N LEU A 22 -1.56 3.82 9.68
CA LEU A 22 -1.42 5.06 10.44
C LEU A 22 -2.61 6.00 10.24
N TYR A 23 -3.19 6.04 9.05
CA TYR A 23 -4.25 6.96 8.68
C TYR A 23 -5.44 6.21 8.11
N HIS A 24 -6.65 6.56 8.59
CA HIS A 24 -7.92 6.07 8.09
C HIS A 24 -8.64 7.21 7.37
N ILE A 25 -8.46 7.30 6.07
CA ILE A 25 -9.04 8.33 5.21
C ILE A 25 -10.10 7.70 4.33
N LYS A 26 -11.35 8.15 4.45
CA LYS A 26 -12.48 7.55 3.73
C LYS A 26 -12.31 7.63 2.21
N SER A 27 -11.88 8.78 1.68
CA SER A 27 -11.64 8.95 0.25
C SER A 27 -10.48 8.11 -0.27
N ASP A 28 -9.48 7.83 0.56
CA ASP A 28 -8.39 6.91 0.25
C ASP A 28 -8.89 5.47 0.10
N LEU A 29 -9.72 5.00 1.03
CA LEU A 29 -10.35 3.68 0.96
C LEU A 29 -11.28 3.55 -0.24
N THR A 30 -12.02 4.60 -0.58
CA THR A 30 -12.86 4.64 -1.78
C THR A 30 -12.02 4.51 -3.05
N ARG A 31 -10.95 5.27 -3.16
CA ARG A 31 -10.00 5.18 -4.29
C ARG A 31 -9.37 3.79 -4.40
N PHE A 32 -8.97 3.23 -3.27
CA PHE A 32 -8.43 1.86 -3.21
C PHE A 32 -9.44 0.84 -3.77
N CYS A 33 -10.69 0.91 -3.34
CA CYS A 33 -11.75 0.02 -3.85
C CYS A 33 -11.98 0.22 -5.36
N GLU A 34 -12.07 1.45 -5.83
CA GLU A 34 -12.29 1.76 -7.25
C GLU A 34 -11.16 1.23 -8.13
N LEU A 35 -9.90 1.36 -7.69
CA LEU A 35 -8.74 0.90 -8.44
C LEU A 35 -8.61 -0.62 -8.45
N THR A 36 -8.91 -1.29 -7.34
CA THR A 36 -8.60 -2.73 -7.17
C THR A 36 -9.76 -3.68 -7.47
N THR A 37 -11.00 -3.22 -7.41
CA THR A 37 -12.17 -4.08 -7.65
C THR A 37 -12.16 -4.65 -9.08
N GLY A 38 -12.40 -5.96 -9.20
CA GLY A 38 -12.33 -6.68 -10.47
C GLY A 38 -10.92 -7.12 -10.87
N HIS A 39 -9.92 -6.83 -10.04
CA HIS A 39 -8.52 -7.13 -10.30
C HIS A 39 -7.91 -8.08 -9.27
N THR A 40 -6.63 -8.36 -9.43
CA THR A 40 -5.87 -9.19 -8.49
C THR A 40 -5.12 -8.31 -7.50
N ILE A 41 -5.22 -8.65 -6.22
CA ILE A 41 -4.43 -8.03 -5.15
C ILE A 41 -3.46 -9.04 -4.55
N ILE A 42 -2.24 -8.59 -4.29
CA ILE A 42 -1.19 -9.40 -3.64
C ILE A 42 -0.75 -8.70 -2.36
N MET A 43 -0.67 -9.45 -1.28
CA MET A 43 -0.30 -8.95 0.04
C MET A 43 0.54 -9.95 0.81
N GLY A 44 1.29 -9.48 1.79
CA GLY A 44 1.92 -10.32 2.78
C GLY A 44 0.92 -10.82 3.84
N ARG A 45 1.29 -11.83 4.62
CA ARG A 45 0.44 -12.43 5.66
C ARG A 45 -0.05 -11.39 6.69
N LYS A 46 0.84 -10.54 7.20
CA LYS A 46 0.47 -9.53 8.20
C LYS A 46 -0.55 -8.52 7.68
N THR A 47 -0.46 -8.16 6.40
CA THR A 47 -1.46 -7.30 5.76
C THR A 47 -2.81 -7.99 5.71
N TYR A 48 -2.86 -9.26 5.33
CA TYR A 48 -4.09 -10.05 5.39
C TYR A 48 -4.70 -10.08 6.80
N GLU A 49 -3.88 -10.35 7.80
CA GLU A 49 -4.31 -10.38 9.22
C GLU A 49 -4.84 -9.02 9.71
N SER A 50 -4.42 -7.92 9.10
CA SER A 50 -4.90 -6.57 9.41
C SER A 50 -6.26 -6.24 8.80
N LEU A 51 -6.73 -7.01 7.83
CA LEU A 51 -8.02 -6.79 7.17
C LEU A 51 -9.17 -7.18 8.11
N PRO A 52 -10.13 -6.27 8.39
CA PRO A 52 -11.18 -6.52 9.38
C PRO A 52 -12.07 -7.74 9.06
N ASN A 53 -12.33 -7.99 7.80
CA ASN A 53 -13.25 -9.01 7.33
C ASN A 53 -12.58 -10.07 6.43
N GLY A 54 -11.26 -10.22 6.51
CA GLY A 54 -10.51 -11.16 5.70
C GLY A 54 -10.39 -10.77 4.23
N ALA A 55 -10.47 -11.74 3.32
CA ALA A 55 -10.34 -11.52 1.89
C ALA A 55 -11.27 -10.41 1.38
N LEU A 56 -10.74 -9.52 0.55
CA LEU A 56 -11.51 -8.40 0.00
C LEU A 56 -12.45 -8.89 -1.11
N PRO A 57 -13.74 -8.50 -1.09
CA PRO A 57 -14.72 -8.97 -2.05
C PRO A 57 -14.44 -8.46 -3.47
N HIS A 58 -14.90 -9.21 -4.47
CA HIS A 58 -14.82 -8.88 -5.89
C HIS A 58 -13.40 -8.68 -6.42
N ARG A 59 -12.43 -9.31 -5.76
CA ARG A 59 -11.01 -9.29 -6.13
C ARG A 59 -10.42 -10.69 -5.98
N ARG A 60 -9.46 -11.02 -6.80
CA ARG A 60 -8.64 -12.20 -6.58
C ARG A 60 -7.61 -11.87 -5.50
N ASN A 61 -7.71 -12.53 -4.35
CA ASN A 61 -6.82 -12.30 -3.21
C ASN A 61 -5.68 -13.31 -3.23
N ILE A 62 -4.45 -12.82 -3.26
CA ILE A 62 -3.22 -13.64 -3.19
C ILE A 62 -2.42 -13.18 -1.97
N VAL A 63 -2.03 -14.15 -1.14
CA VAL A 63 -1.18 -13.91 0.05
C VAL A 63 0.15 -14.59 -0.13
N VAL A 64 1.23 -13.84 0.12
CA VAL A 64 2.59 -14.36 0.16
C VAL A 64 2.94 -14.71 1.61
N SER A 65 3.17 -15.99 1.89
CA SER A 65 3.53 -16.47 3.22
C SER A 65 4.37 -17.74 3.13
N ARG A 66 5.46 -17.78 3.88
CA ARG A 66 6.31 -18.99 3.99
C ARG A 66 5.77 -19.99 5.02
N SER A 67 4.97 -19.54 5.98
CA SER A 67 4.50 -20.34 7.11
C SER A 67 3.08 -20.87 6.95
N LEU A 68 2.22 -20.18 6.22
CA LEU A 68 0.83 -20.55 6.02
C LEU A 68 0.64 -21.19 4.63
N LYS A 69 -0.16 -22.24 4.58
CA LYS A 69 -0.48 -22.94 3.34
C LYS A 69 -1.86 -22.61 2.79
N GLU A 70 -2.79 -22.23 3.68
CA GLU A 70 -4.17 -21.94 3.36
C GLU A 70 -4.68 -20.75 4.14
N MET A 71 -5.48 -19.91 3.47
CA MET A 71 -6.25 -18.82 4.05
C MET A 71 -7.60 -18.73 3.34
N GLU A 72 -8.66 -18.56 4.11
CA GLU A 72 -10.01 -18.48 3.56
C GLU A 72 -10.14 -17.34 2.54
N GLY A 73 -10.65 -17.68 1.37
CA GLY A 73 -10.87 -16.73 0.28
C GLY A 73 -9.62 -16.24 -0.44
N CYS A 74 -8.46 -16.84 -0.15
CA CYS A 74 -7.18 -16.44 -0.73
C CYS A 74 -6.44 -17.63 -1.36
N GLU A 75 -5.64 -17.32 -2.38
CA GLU A 75 -4.57 -18.19 -2.84
C GLU A 75 -3.30 -17.87 -2.04
N VAL A 76 -2.53 -18.86 -1.65
CA VAL A 76 -1.29 -18.68 -0.87
C VAL A 76 -0.11 -19.21 -1.65
N TYR A 77 0.92 -18.38 -1.77
CA TYR A 77 2.20 -18.73 -2.38
C TYR A 77 3.35 -18.44 -1.42
N SER A 78 4.41 -19.21 -1.51
CA SER A 78 5.54 -19.13 -0.58
C SER A 78 6.48 -17.94 -0.83
N ASN A 79 6.42 -17.34 -2.02
CA ASN A 79 7.23 -16.18 -2.39
C ASN A 79 6.51 -15.30 -3.42
N LEU A 80 7.00 -14.07 -3.59
CA LEU A 80 6.41 -13.10 -4.50
C LEU A 80 6.52 -13.54 -5.97
N GLU A 81 7.62 -14.15 -6.37
CA GLU A 81 7.82 -14.62 -7.75
C GLU A 81 6.74 -15.63 -8.17
N ALA A 82 6.47 -16.62 -7.31
CA ALA A 82 5.42 -17.60 -7.54
C ALA A 82 4.04 -16.97 -7.59
N ALA A 83 3.77 -15.99 -6.70
CA ALA A 83 2.52 -15.24 -6.68
C ALA A 83 2.32 -14.43 -7.97
N LEU A 84 3.35 -13.73 -8.43
CA LEU A 84 3.30 -12.94 -9.67
C LEU A 84 3.09 -13.82 -10.90
N LYS A 85 3.76 -14.96 -10.96
CA LYS A 85 3.59 -15.93 -12.05
C LYS A 85 2.16 -16.47 -12.09
N ALA A 86 1.60 -16.82 -10.93
CA ALA A 86 0.21 -17.28 -10.84
C ALA A 86 -0.82 -16.19 -11.19
N ALA A 87 -0.48 -14.93 -10.93
CA ALA A 87 -1.33 -13.77 -11.19
C ALA A 87 -1.31 -13.30 -12.65
N GLU A 88 -0.47 -13.86 -13.51
CA GLU A 88 -0.44 -13.51 -14.93
C GLU A 88 -1.82 -13.65 -15.55
N SER A 89 -2.36 -12.52 -15.99
CA SER A 89 -3.68 -12.45 -16.61
C SER A 89 -3.82 -11.10 -17.33
N PRO A 90 -4.84 -10.88 -18.16
CA PRO A 90 -5.11 -9.56 -18.74
C PRO A 90 -5.55 -8.52 -17.70
N GLN A 91 -5.88 -8.95 -16.48
CA GLN A 91 -6.27 -8.05 -15.39
C GLN A 91 -5.05 -7.34 -14.78
N GLU A 92 -5.31 -6.18 -14.17
CA GLU A 92 -4.29 -5.47 -13.40
C GLU A 92 -3.98 -6.20 -12.09
N ILE A 93 -2.73 -6.08 -11.65
CA ILE A 93 -2.26 -6.65 -10.38
C ILE A 93 -1.87 -5.47 -9.48
N PHE A 94 -2.34 -5.48 -8.24
CA PHE A 94 -2.02 -4.47 -7.23
C PHE A 94 -1.33 -5.09 -6.02
N ILE A 95 -0.12 -4.64 -5.73
CA ILE A 95 0.56 -4.92 -4.47
C ILE A 95 -0.02 -3.97 -3.41
N ILE A 96 -0.55 -4.52 -2.33
CA ILE A 96 -1.22 -3.74 -1.28
C ILE A 96 -0.51 -3.73 0.07
N GLY A 97 0.66 -4.36 0.15
CA GLY A 97 1.51 -4.33 1.34
C GLY A 97 1.96 -5.71 1.81
N GLY A 98 2.75 -5.80 2.87
CA GLY A 98 3.32 -4.65 3.58
C GLY A 98 4.72 -4.28 3.10
N GLU A 99 5.51 -3.73 4.02
CA GLU A 99 6.84 -3.20 3.70
C GLU A 99 7.72 -4.16 2.90
N SER A 100 7.81 -5.42 3.32
CA SER A 100 8.64 -6.43 2.64
C SER A 100 8.17 -6.66 1.20
N ILE A 101 6.87 -6.75 0.98
CA ILE A 101 6.31 -6.98 -0.36
C ILE A 101 6.47 -5.72 -1.24
N TYR A 102 6.32 -4.53 -0.68
CA TYR A 102 6.61 -3.28 -1.39
C TYR A 102 8.07 -3.23 -1.86
N ARG A 103 9.02 -3.56 -0.96
CA ARG A 103 10.45 -3.57 -1.29
C ARG A 103 10.77 -4.55 -2.41
N GLN A 104 10.20 -5.75 -2.36
CA GLN A 104 10.43 -6.78 -3.36
C GLN A 104 9.82 -6.47 -4.72
N SER A 105 8.71 -5.71 -4.76
CA SER A 105 7.96 -5.45 -5.98
C SER A 105 8.31 -4.12 -6.68
N LEU A 106 8.94 -3.19 -5.98
CA LEU A 106 9.18 -1.83 -6.51
C LEU A 106 9.97 -1.84 -7.83
N HIS A 107 10.94 -2.72 -7.97
CA HIS A 107 11.77 -2.79 -9.17
C HIS A 107 11.06 -3.38 -10.41
N VAL A 108 9.98 -4.15 -10.21
CA VAL A 108 9.19 -4.75 -11.30
C VAL A 108 7.85 -4.07 -11.54
N ALA A 109 7.41 -3.22 -10.63
CA ALA A 109 6.18 -2.45 -10.78
C ALA A 109 6.29 -1.41 -11.89
N ARG A 110 5.15 -1.06 -12.49
CA ARG A 110 5.03 -0.07 -13.57
C ARG A 110 4.38 1.23 -13.12
N LYS A 111 3.45 1.16 -12.18
CA LYS A 111 2.77 2.32 -11.59
C LYS A 111 2.79 2.27 -10.08
N LEU A 112 2.87 3.44 -9.48
CA LEU A 112 2.64 3.63 -8.06
C LEU A 112 1.42 4.53 -7.89
N TYR A 113 0.45 4.08 -7.12
CA TYR A 113 -0.68 4.88 -6.66
C TYR A 113 -0.47 5.18 -5.18
N LEU A 114 -0.03 6.37 -4.86
CA LEU A 114 0.30 6.76 -3.49
C LEU A 114 -0.68 7.80 -2.97
N THR A 115 -1.12 7.60 -1.74
CA THR A 115 -1.73 8.64 -0.93
C THR A 115 -0.65 9.12 0.03
N VAL A 116 -0.23 10.36 -0.12
CA VAL A 116 0.82 10.97 0.72
C VAL A 116 0.16 11.94 1.69
N VAL A 117 0.20 11.59 2.97
CA VAL A 117 -0.40 12.38 4.03
C VAL A 117 0.60 13.43 4.52
N ASP A 118 0.18 14.70 4.50
CA ASP A 118 0.96 15.79 5.08
C ASP A 118 0.80 15.77 6.61
N ASP A 119 1.73 15.13 7.25
CA ASP A 119 1.82 14.97 8.70
C ASP A 119 2.90 15.85 9.36
N THR A 120 3.42 16.83 8.63
CA THR A 120 4.45 17.74 9.12
C THR A 120 4.02 18.50 10.37
N GLU A 121 2.81 19.04 10.41
CA GLU A 121 2.28 19.75 11.58
C GLU A 121 2.05 18.81 12.77
N ILE A 122 1.57 17.59 12.52
CA ILE A 122 1.36 16.58 13.56
C ILE A 122 2.69 16.23 14.23
N ASN A 123 3.72 15.99 13.43
CA ASN A 123 5.05 15.64 13.95
C ASN A 123 5.76 16.82 14.61
N ASN A 124 5.54 18.05 14.13
CA ASN A 124 6.10 19.26 14.77
C ASN A 124 5.43 19.57 16.12
N ASN A 125 4.12 19.36 16.23
CA ASN A 125 3.37 19.56 17.46
C ASN A 125 3.62 18.45 18.48
N ALA A 126 3.90 17.23 18.05
CA ALA A 126 4.28 16.11 18.90
C ALA A 126 5.61 16.37 19.64
N ALA A 127 6.51 17.17 19.09
CA ALA A 127 7.74 17.59 19.74
C ALA A 127 7.53 18.52 20.96
N ALA A 128 6.30 19.06 21.12
CA ALA A 128 6.00 19.98 22.21
C ALA A 128 5.34 19.33 23.43
N ASN A 129 4.50 18.27 23.28
CA ASN A 129 3.79 17.64 24.41
C ASN A 129 3.32 16.18 24.22
N ASP A 130 3.39 15.59 23.03
CA ASP A 130 2.98 14.22 22.77
C ASP A 130 4.14 13.41 22.15
N ALA A 131 4.14 12.09 22.38
CA ALA A 131 5.11 11.21 21.74
C ALA A 131 4.98 11.33 20.20
N PRO A 132 6.11 11.36 19.45
CA PRO A 132 6.05 11.37 18.00
C PRO A 132 5.21 10.18 17.50
N GLN A 133 4.49 10.37 16.40
CA GLN A 133 3.68 9.30 15.83
C GLN A 133 4.56 8.08 15.58
N GLN A 134 4.26 6.99 16.26
CA GLN A 134 5.03 5.76 16.17
C GLN A 134 4.76 5.05 14.84
N ALA A 135 5.81 4.54 14.24
CA ALA A 135 5.74 3.73 13.04
C ALA A 135 6.80 2.62 13.09
N ASP A 136 6.49 1.46 12.57
CA ASP A 136 7.39 0.32 12.48
C ASP A 136 7.45 -0.30 11.08
N ALA A 137 6.66 0.23 10.15
CA ALA A 137 6.66 -0.17 8.76
C ALA A 137 6.72 1.05 7.84
N PHE A 138 7.56 0.97 6.80
CA PHE A 138 7.87 2.10 5.93
C PHE A 138 7.84 1.68 4.46
N PHE A 139 7.36 2.59 3.62
CA PHE A 139 7.46 2.44 2.17
C PHE A 139 8.91 2.68 1.72
N PRO A 140 9.43 1.92 0.75
CA PRO A 140 10.78 2.13 0.24
C PRO A 140 10.96 3.51 -0.40
N GLU A 141 12.19 3.97 -0.50
CA GLU A 141 12.52 5.22 -1.17
C GLU A 141 12.16 5.16 -2.66
N ILE A 142 11.58 6.24 -3.17
CA ILE A 142 11.19 6.38 -4.57
C ILE A 142 12.26 7.20 -5.28
N ASN A 143 13.06 6.54 -6.12
CA ASN A 143 14.12 7.20 -6.87
C ASN A 143 13.54 8.03 -8.03
N PRO A 144 13.69 9.37 -8.04
CA PRO A 144 13.17 10.22 -9.12
C PRO A 144 13.83 9.98 -10.47
N GLU A 145 14.97 9.31 -10.52
CA GLU A 145 15.58 8.89 -11.77
C GLU A 145 14.84 7.72 -12.44
N GLU A 146 14.17 6.90 -11.64
CA GLU A 146 13.42 5.73 -12.12
C GLU A 146 11.92 5.98 -12.25
N TRP A 147 11.39 6.96 -11.53
CA TRP A 147 9.96 7.21 -11.42
C TRP A 147 9.61 8.63 -11.81
N GLU A 148 8.59 8.79 -12.64
CA GLU A 148 8.03 10.07 -13.06
C GLU A 148 6.66 10.28 -12.42
N LEU A 149 6.48 11.42 -11.77
CA LEU A 149 5.17 11.84 -11.25
C LEU A 149 4.32 12.32 -12.43
N ILE A 150 3.23 11.61 -12.72
CA ILE A 150 2.33 11.92 -13.84
C ILE A 150 1.02 12.57 -13.41
N GLU A 151 0.59 12.36 -12.17
CA GLU A 151 -0.62 12.96 -11.63
C GLU A 151 -0.44 13.34 -10.17
N LYS A 152 -1.00 14.49 -9.78
CA LYS A 152 -1.07 14.96 -8.40
C LYS A 152 -2.42 15.62 -8.14
N GLU A 153 -3.15 15.13 -7.16
CA GLU A 153 -4.40 15.72 -6.69
C GLU A 153 -4.30 15.99 -5.19
N MET A 154 -4.42 17.26 -4.80
CA MET A 154 -4.39 17.66 -3.40
C MET A 154 -5.79 17.61 -2.81
N ARG A 155 -5.92 17.08 -1.61
CA ARG A 155 -7.19 16.97 -0.88
C ARG A 155 -7.05 17.32 0.59
N ASN A 156 -8.19 17.66 1.21
CA ASN A 156 -8.33 17.82 2.66
C ASN A 156 -9.60 17.10 3.11
N GLU A 157 -9.48 16.28 4.15
CA GLU A 157 -10.60 15.56 4.74
C GLU A 157 -10.43 15.55 6.26
N ASN A 158 -11.44 16.04 6.99
CA ASN A 158 -11.43 16.12 8.46
C ASN A 158 -10.19 16.83 9.03
N GLY A 159 -9.73 17.90 8.38
CA GLY A 159 -8.56 18.66 8.79
C GLY A 159 -7.21 18.02 8.44
N LEU A 160 -7.21 16.87 7.79
CA LEU A 160 -6.00 16.21 7.32
C LEU A 160 -5.77 16.50 5.84
N SER A 161 -4.61 17.06 5.52
CA SER A 161 -4.20 17.33 4.14
C SER A 161 -3.42 16.14 3.58
N PHE A 162 -3.74 15.74 2.37
CA PHE A 162 -3.06 14.66 1.67
C PHE A 162 -3.13 14.86 0.15
N SER A 163 -2.31 14.13 -0.57
CA SER A 163 -2.30 14.15 -2.04
C SER A 163 -2.40 12.74 -2.59
N PHE A 164 -3.18 12.58 -3.64
CA PHE A 164 -3.11 11.39 -4.48
C PHE A 164 -2.04 11.60 -5.54
N LEU A 165 -1.03 10.76 -5.54
CA LEU A 165 0.07 10.81 -6.49
C LEU A 165 0.06 9.53 -7.33
N THR A 166 0.23 9.70 -8.65
CA THR A 166 0.44 8.58 -9.56
C THR A 166 1.81 8.72 -10.21
N TYR A 167 2.64 7.70 -10.04
CA TYR A 167 3.96 7.63 -10.68
C TYR A 167 3.96 6.54 -11.75
N PHE A 168 4.72 6.79 -12.79
CA PHE A 168 4.99 5.81 -13.85
C PHE A 168 6.50 5.52 -13.90
N LYS A 169 6.86 4.27 -14.14
CA LYS A 169 8.27 3.89 -14.28
C LYS A 169 8.80 4.34 -15.63
N LYS A 170 9.93 5.06 -15.60
CA LYS A 170 10.63 5.56 -16.81
C LYS A 170 11.19 4.42 -17.68
#